data_19c37da45ad3299c953a056bc2e8b8ba
#
_entry.id   19c37da45ad3299c953a056bc2e8b8ba
#
_cell.length_a   1.000
_cell.length_b   1.000
_cell.length_c   1.000
_cell.angle_alpha   90.00
_cell.angle_beta   90.00
_cell.angle_gamma   90.00
#
_symmetry.space_group_name_H-M   'P 1'
#
loop_
_entity.id
_entity.type
_entity.pdbx_description
1 polymer ?
#
loop_
_entity_poly.entity_id
_entity_poly.type
_entity_poly.pdbx_seq_one_letter_code
_entity_poly.pdbx_strand_id
1 'polypeptide(L)'
;MIKYITYDDIDKSKWDSCIRSSVNGMIYAYSWYLDIACSKWDGLVEDDYKSVMPLPRGEKYGFLYTYQPPFSQQHGVFSTSKITNEKVKEFLKGIPAKYKYVELSLNTFNRPTEDSFETSEGVTHLLDLISPYDTLQ
;
A
#
# COMPACT_ATOMS: atom_id res chain seq x y z
N MET A 1 -4.28 10.43 -13.50
CA MET A 1 -4.95 9.17 -13.90
C MET A 1 -4.26 7.99 -13.24
N ILE A 2 -5.04 7.07 -12.67
CA ILE A 2 -4.51 5.90 -11.99
C ILE A 2 -4.43 4.74 -12.97
N LYS A 3 -3.26 4.08 -13.02
CA LYS A 3 -3.01 2.94 -13.89
C LYS A 3 -2.61 1.73 -13.07
N TYR A 4 -3.10 0.57 -13.49
CA TYR A 4 -2.63 -0.71 -12.99
C TYR A 4 -1.36 -1.10 -13.74
N ILE A 5 -0.33 -1.46 -12.99
CA ILE A 5 0.97 -1.84 -13.55
C ILE A 5 1.37 -3.17 -12.94
N THR A 6 1.75 -4.12 -13.79
CA THR A 6 2.23 -5.43 -13.33
C THR A 6 3.66 -5.33 -12.80
N TYR A 7 4.05 -6.28 -11.96
CA TYR A 7 5.37 -6.32 -11.33
C TYR A 7 6.51 -6.07 -12.31
N ASP A 8 6.47 -6.71 -13.47
CA ASP A 8 7.56 -6.62 -14.45
C ASP A 8 7.68 -5.23 -15.08
N ASP A 9 6.62 -4.46 -15.08
CA ASP A 9 6.58 -3.13 -15.69
C ASP A 9 6.74 -1.99 -14.69
N ILE A 10 6.84 -2.29 -13.39
CA ILE A 10 7.03 -1.27 -12.38
C ILE A 10 8.45 -0.73 -12.42
N ASP A 11 8.58 0.59 -12.53
CA ASP A 11 9.86 1.28 -12.36
C ASP A 11 10.14 1.39 -10.86
N LYS A 12 10.93 0.46 -10.33
CA LYS A 12 11.22 0.39 -8.89
C LYS A 12 11.93 1.62 -8.37
N SER A 13 12.76 2.25 -9.20
CA SER A 13 13.45 3.48 -8.82
C SER A 13 12.48 4.63 -8.57
N LYS A 14 11.52 4.82 -9.48
CA LYS A 14 10.46 5.82 -9.32
C LYS A 14 9.51 5.46 -8.18
N TRP A 15 9.20 4.19 -8.03
CA TRP A 15 8.37 3.70 -6.93
C TRP A 15 8.99 4.05 -5.58
N ASP A 16 10.26 3.69 -5.39
CA ASP A 16 10.96 3.94 -4.12
C ASP A 16 11.15 5.43 -3.86
N SER A 17 11.37 6.21 -4.91
CA SER A 17 11.45 7.67 -4.80
C SER A 17 10.11 8.26 -4.33
N CYS A 18 8.99 7.75 -4.85
CA CYS A 18 7.65 8.13 -4.39
C CYS A 18 7.48 7.83 -2.90
N ILE A 19 7.82 6.62 -2.47
CA ILE A 19 7.67 6.23 -1.06
C ILE A 19 8.53 7.13 -0.16
N ARG A 20 9.77 7.37 -0.55
CA ARG A 20 10.70 8.24 0.21
C ARG A 20 10.15 9.65 0.37
N SER A 21 9.52 10.19 -0.66
CA SER A 21 8.97 11.55 -0.68
C SER A 21 7.52 11.63 -0.21
N SER A 22 6.90 10.50 0.11
CA SER A 22 5.50 10.46 0.54
C SER A 22 5.32 11.07 1.93
N VAL A 23 4.17 11.71 2.13
CA VAL A 23 3.78 12.24 3.44
C VAL A 23 3.58 11.14 4.48
N ASN A 24 3.32 9.92 4.03
CA ASN A 24 3.03 8.75 4.85
C ASN A 24 3.93 7.56 4.52
N GLY A 25 5.13 7.79 3.99
CA GLY A 25 6.04 6.72 3.59
C GLY A 25 6.34 5.76 4.74
N MET A 26 6.39 4.47 4.41
CA MET A 26 6.65 3.39 5.35
C MET A 26 7.58 2.35 4.72
N ILE A 27 8.33 1.64 5.58
CA ILE A 27 9.24 0.60 5.12
C ILE A 27 8.50 -0.50 4.32
N TYR A 28 7.27 -0.81 4.71
CA TYR A 28 6.48 -1.88 4.09
C TYR A 28 6.15 -1.63 2.62
N ALA A 29 6.27 -0.40 2.15
CA ALA A 29 5.89 0.01 0.80
C ALA A 29 7.07 0.08 -0.17
N TYR A 30 8.31 0.03 0.31
CA TYR A 30 9.47 0.01 -0.57
C TYR A 30 9.50 -1.25 -1.43
N SER A 31 9.95 -1.12 -2.66
CA SER A 31 9.98 -2.25 -3.61
C SER A 31 10.82 -3.42 -3.09
N TRP A 32 11.97 -3.14 -2.46
CA TRP A 32 12.83 -4.18 -1.91
C TRP A 32 12.17 -4.92 -0.76
N TYR A 33 11.36 -4.23 0.06
CA TYR A 33 10.62 -4.87 1.15
C TYR A 33 9.51 -5.77 0.59
N LEU A 34 8.78 -5.25 -0.40
CA LEU A 34 7.73 -6.03 -1.07
C LEU A 34 8.30 -7.27 -1.77
N ASP A 35 9.48 -7.15 -2.37
CA ASP A 35 10.15 -8.28 -3.01
C ASP A 35 10.50 -9.40 -2.01
N ILE A 36 10.78 -9.03 -0.76
CA ILE A 36 11.08 -10.00 0.30
C ILE A 36 9.80 -10.56 0.92
N ALA A 37 8.83 -9.70 1.19
CA ALA A 37 7.62 -10.06 1.94
C ALA A 37 6.63 -10.88 1.11
N CYS A 38 6.60 -10.70 -0.19
CA CYS A 38 5.69 -11.42 -1.07
C CYS A 38 6.39 -11.86 -2.36
N SER A 39 5.96 -13.01 -2.89
CA SER A 39 6.59 -13.58 -4.08
C SER A 39 6.35 -12.75 -5.33
N LYS A 40 5.20 -12.11 -5.43
CA LYS A 40 4.85 -11.17 -6.50
C LYS A 40 3.92 -10.08 -5.96
N TRP A 41 4.02 -8.92 -6.58
CA TRP A 41 3.13 -7.81 -6.28
C TRP A 41 2.98 -6.94 -7.52
N ASP A 42 1.80 -6.38 -7.68
CA ASP A 42 1.52 -5.41 -8.73
C ASP A 42 1.26 -4.06 -8.06
N GLY A 43 0.97 -3.04 -8.82
CA GLY A 43 0.74 -1.73 -8.25
C GLY A 43 -0.27 -0.90 -9.02
N LEU A 44 -0.87 0.02 -8.31
CA LEU A 44 -1.62 1.12 -8.90
C LEU A 44 -0.75 2.37 -8.78
N VAL A 45 -0.65 3.12 -9.86
CA VAL A 45 0.23 4.28 -9.96
C VAL A 45 -0.55 5.46 -10.53
N GLU A 46 -0.51 6.58 -9.82
CA GLU A 46 -1.09 7.83 -10.29
C GLU A 46 -0.04 8.64 -11.04
N ASP A 47 -0.36 9.06 -12.25
CA ASP A 47 0.49 9.87 -13.11
C ASP A 47 1.89 9.25 -13.25
N ASP A 48 2.96 10.01 -13.06
CA ASP A 48 4.32 9.49 -13.11
C ASP A 48 4.85 9.21 -11.68
N TYR A 49 4.20 8.25 -10.99
CA TYR A 49 4.56 7.86 -9.63
C TYR A 49 4.39 8.99 -8.60
N LYS A 50 3.38 9.82 -8.79
CA LYS A 50 3.00 10.84 -7.81
C LYS A 50 2.39 10.19 -6.56
N SER A 51 1.60 9.16 -6.75
CA SER A 51 1.00 8.35 -5.70
C SER A 51 1.00 6.90 -6.15
N VAL A 52 1.16 5.98 -5.21
CA VAL A 52 1.21 4.55 -5.50
C VAL A 52 0.47 3.74 -4.45
N MET A 53 -0.02 2.57 -4.84
CA MET A 53 -0.60 1.60 -3.92
C MET A 53 -0.13 0.20 -4.30
N PRO A 54 0.59 -0.51 -3.43
CA PRO A 54 1.00 -1.88 -3.71
C PRO A 54 -0.18 -2.84 -3.64
N LEU A 55 -0.15 -3.84 -4.52
CA LEU A 55 -1.11 -4.94 -4.56
C LEU A 55 -0.34 -6.26 -4.44
N PRO A 56 -0.02 -6.71 -3.22
CA PRO A 56 0.58 -8.03 -3.05
C PRO A 56 -0.32 -9.07 -3.68
N ARG A 57 0.26 -9.93 -4.53
CA ARG A 57 -0.51 -10.82 -5.39
C ARG A 57 -0.34 -12.27 -4.99
N GLY A 58 -1.47 -12.94 -4.75
CA GLY A 58 -1.54 -14.38 -4.61
C GLY A 58 -2.42 -14.97 -5.69
N GLU A 59 -2.26 -16.25 -5.93
CA GLU A 59 -3.04 -16.99 -6.90
C GLU A 59 -3.48 -18.31 -6.28
N LYS A 60 -4.77 -18.61 -6.40
CA LYS A 60 -5.36 -19.84 -5.86
C LYS A 60 -6.51 -20.28 -6.73
N TYR A 61 -6.48 -21.56 -7.14
CA TYR A 61 -7.50 -22.15 -8.03
C TYR A 61 -7.73 -21.34 -9.31
N GLY A 62 -6.67 -20.73 -9.86
CA GLY A 62 -6.76 -19.92 -11.06
C GLY A 62 -7.28 -18.50 -10.83
N PHE A 63 -7.56 -18.11 -9.60
CA PHE A 63 -8.04 -16.76 -9.26
C PHE A 63 -6.93 -15.93 -8.62
N LEU A 64 -6.86 -14.66 -9.00
CA LEU A 64 -5.97 -13.70 -8.37
C LEU A 64 -6.64 -13.10 -7.13
N TYR A 65 -5.83 -12.87 -6.11
CA TYR A 65 -6.26 -12.14 -4.92
C TYR A 65 -5.13 -11.24 -4.42
N THR A 66 -5.47 -10.18 -3.71
CA THR A 66 -4.49 -9.40 -2.97
C THR A 66 -4.70 -9.61 -1.48
N TYR A 67 -3.59 -9.64 -0.74
CA TYR A 67 -3.58 -9.98 0.68
C TYR A 67 -2.56 -9.13 1.42
N GLN A 68 -2.63 -9.15 2.75
CA GLN A 68 -1.64 -8.49 3.59
C GLN A 68 -0.49 -9.47 3.84
N PRO A 69 0.73 -9.22 3.32
CA PRO A 69 1.86 -10.13 3.49
C PRO A 69 2.29 -10.25 4.94
N PRO A 70 2.92 -11.39 5.34
CA PRO A 70 3.53 -11.53 6.66
C PRO A 70 4.55 -10.42 6.92
N PHE A 71 4.62 -9.97 8.17
CA PHE A 71 5.54 -8.91 8.63
C PHE A 71 5.32 -7.55 7.96
N SER A 72 4.20 -7.37 7.29
CA SER A 72 3.77 -6.10 6.73
C SER A 72 2.48 -5.67 7.42
N GLN A 73 2.52 -4.56 8.16
CA GLN A 73 1.37 -4.15 8.96
C GLN A 73 0.41 -3.25 8.22
N GLN A 74 0.91 -2.39 7.36
CA GLN A 74 0.10 -1.38 6.68
C GLN A 74 0.55 -1.20 5.23
N HIS A 75 -0.42 -1.10 4.35
CA HIS A 75 -0.21 -0.71 2.96
C HIS A 75 -1.19 0.41 2.59
N GLY A 76 -1.81 0.32 1.43
CA GLY A 76 -2.73 1.32 0.93
C GLY A 76 -2.06 2.36 0.06
N VAL A 77 -2.60 3.56 0.03
CA VAL A 77 -2.13 4.65 -0.83
C VAL A 77 -1.01 5.43 -0.16
N PHE A 78 0.10 5.59 -0.86
CA PHE A 78 1.22 6.45 -0.48
C PHE A 78 1.34 7.57 -1.50
N SER A 79 1.47 8.80 -1.04
CA SER A 79 1.44 9.95 -1.92
C SER A 79 2.44 11.03 -1.50
N THR A 80 3.01 11.69 -2.50
CA THR A 80 3.86 12.87 -2.28
C THR A 80 3.05 14.12 -2.01
N SER A 81 1.72 14.05 -2.16
CA SER A 81 0.80 15.14 -1.87
C SER A 81 -0.24 14.70 -0.85
N LYS A 82 -1.11 15.63 -0.43
CA LYS A 82 -2.18 15.32 0.53
C LYS A 82 -3.05 14.17 0.04
N ILE A 83 -3.32 13.24 0.94
CA ILE A 83 -4.19 12.09 0.66
C ILE A 83 -5.60 12.43 1.11
N THR A 84 -6.51 12.52 0.15
CA THR A 84 -7.94 12.76 0.41
C THR A 84 -8.70 11.44 0.41
N ASN A 85 -9.90 11.45 0.99
CA ASN A 85 -10.78 10.27 0.95
C ASN A 85 -11.13 9.90 -0.49
N GLU A 86 -11.33 10.90 -1.34
CA GLU A 86 -11.61 10.70 -2.78
C GLU A 86 -10.44 10.01 -3.48
N LYS A 87 -9.21 10.38 -3.17
CA LYS A 87 -8.03 9.73 -3.75
C LYS A 87 -7.96 8.26 -3.35
N VAL A 88 -8.17 7.94 -2.08
CA VAL A 88 -8.20 6.55 -1.60
C VAL A 88 -9.29 5.77 -2.32
N LYS A 89 -10.48 6.35 -2.45
CA LYS A 89 -11.60 5.74 -3.16
C LYS A 89 -11.27 5.46 -4.62
N GLU A 90 -10.63 6.41 -5.31
CA GLU A 90 -10.22 6.23 -6.70
C GLU A 90 -9.22 5.08 -6.84
N PHE A 91 -8.25 4.98 -5.93
CA PHE A 91 -7.30 3.87 -5.94
C PHE A 91 -8.00 2.53 -5.71
N LEU A 92 -8.90 2.46 -4.73
CA LEU A 92 -9.64 1.22 -4.47
C LEU A 92 -10.49 0.80 -5.67
N LYS A 93 -11.11 1.73 -6.35
CA LYS A 93 -11.86 1.46 -7.58
C LYS A 93 -10.97 1.06 -8.75
N GLY A 94 -9.70 1.45 -8.72
CA GLY A 94 -8.72 1.10 -9.73
C GLY A 94 -8.23 -0.34 -9.64
N ILE A 95 -8.52 -1.05 -8.57
CA ILE A 95 -8.14 -2.46 -8.42
C ILE A 95 -8.85 -3.26 -9.51
N PRO A 96 -8.09 -3.98 -10.39
CA PRO A 96 -8.72 -4.70 -11.50
C PRO A 96 -9.70 -5.77 -11.03
N ALA A 97 -10.77 -5.97 -11.80
CA ALA A 97 -11.80 -6.97 -11.49
C ALA A 97 -11.26 -8.41 -11.50
N LYS A 98 -10.09 -8.63 -12.09
CA LYS A 98 -9.44 -9.96 -12.05
C LYS A 98 -8.99 -10.37 -10.65
N TYR A 99 -8.83 -9.41 -9.74
CA TYR A 99 -8.61 -9.70 -8.32
C TYR A 99 -9.95 -10.06 -7.69
N LYS A 100 -10.18 -11.35 -7.49
CA LYS A 100 -11.47 -11.85 -7.01
C LYS A 100 -11.67 -11.71 -5.50
N TYR A 101 -10.58 -11.56 -4.76
CA TYR A 101 -10.60 -11.31 -3.33
C TYR A 101 -9.60 -10.21 -3.00
N VAL A 102 -10.01 -9.28 -2.17
CA VAL A 102 -9.18 -8.13 -1.79
C VAL A 102 -9.21 -7.99 -0.28
N GLU A 103 -8.02 -8.10 0.33
CA GLU A 103 -7.82 -7.85 1.74
C GLU A 103 -6.61 -6.92 1.89
N LEU A 104 -6.84 -5.73 2.43
CA LEU A 104 -5.82 -4.70 2.56
C LEU A 104 -5.88 -4.09 3.97
N SER A 105 -4.70 -3.92 4.57
CA SER A 105 -4.56 -3.12 5.80
C SER A 105 -4.10 -1.73 5.40
N LEU A 106 -5.03 -0.78 5.39
CA LEU A 106 -4.75 0.59 5.00
C LEU A 106 -3.98 1.32 6.10
N ASN A 107 -3.10 2.22 5.70
CA ASN A 107 -2.36 3.04 6.66
C ASN A 107 -3.24 4.14 7.26
N THR A 108 -2.75 4.81 8.31
CA THR A 108 -3.53 5.77 9.07
C THR A 108 -3.95 7.01 8.28
N PHE A 109 -3.32 7.27 7.13
CA PHE A 109 -3.67 8.39 6.26
C PHE A 109 -4.78 8.03 5.27
N ASN A 110 -5.17 6.76 5.21
CA ASN A 110 -6.18 6.26 4.28
C ASN A 110 -7.49 6.02 5.02
N ARG A 111 -8.51 6.80 4.70
CA ARG A 111 -9.85 6.67 5.30
C ARG A 111 -10.87 6.46 4.19
N PRO A 112 -11.17 5.20 3.84
CA PRO A 112 -12.17 4.93 2.82
C PRO A 112 -13.57 5.26 3.34
N THR A 113 -14.38 5.85 2.47
CA THR A 113 -15.80 6.13 2.74
C THR A 113 -16.69 5.28 1.84
N GLU A 114 -16.13 4.25 1.24
CA GLU A 114 -16.83 3.41 0.27
C GLU A 114 -17.52 2.25 0.97
N ASP A 115 -18.81 2.08 0.72
CA ASP A 115 -19.61 1.00 1.30
C ASP A 115 -19.43 -0.36 0.59
N SER A 116 -18.70 -0.38 -0.52
CA SER A 116 -18.46 -1.60 -1.28
C SER A 116 -17.42 -2.55 -0.65
N PHE A 117 -16.77 -2.12 0.43
CA PHE A 117 -15.80 -2.93 1.17
C PHE A 117 -16.20 -3.03 2.64
N GLU A 118 -16.04 -4.22 3.21
CA GLU A 118 -16.14 -4.37 4.66
C GLU A 118 -14.87 -3.79 5.30
N THR A 119 -15.05 -2.96 6.31
CA THR A 119 -13.94 -2.34 7.03
C THR A 119 -13.98 -2.70 8.50
N SER A 120 -12.79 -2.89 9.09
CA SER A 120 -12.63 -3.03 10.53
C SER A 120 -11.48 -2.15 10.99
N GLU A 121 -11.55 -1.66 12.21
CA GLU A 121 -10.49 -0.84 12.79
C GLU A 121 -9.45 -1.71 13.47
N GLY A 122 -8.18 -1.36 13.24
CA GLY A 122 -7.05 -1.96 13.93
C GLY A 122 -6.27 -0.92 14.70
N VAL A 123 -5.46 -1.38 15.64
CA VAL A 123 -4.61 -0.50 16.45
C VAL A 123 -3.15 -0.88 16.22
N THR A 124 -2.32 0.15 16.00
CA THR A 124 -0.88 0.00 15.85
C THR A 124 -0.20 0.82 16.95
N HIS A 125 0.81 0.26 17.57
CA HIS A 125 1.61 0.92 18.59
C HIS A 125 2.90 1.46 17.98
N LEU A 126 3.17 2.75 18.20
CA LEU A 126 4.38 3.40 17.72
C LEU A 126 5.23 3.81 18.91
N LEU A 127 6.53 3.55 18.81
CA LEU A 127 7.51 4.00 19.78
C LEU A 127 8.44 5.02 19.11
N ASP A 128 8.48 6.21 19.67
CA ASP A 128 9.40 7.24 19.21
C ASP A 128 10.80 6.95 19.80
N LEU A 129 11.77 6.76 18.91
CA LEU A 129 13.16 6.43 19.30
C LEU A 129 14.08 7.66 19.40
N ILE A 130 13.52 8.87 19.33
CA ILE A 130 14.29 10.11 19.46
C ILE A 130 14.80 10.27 20.89
N SER A 131 14.02 9.83 21.88
CA SER A 131 14.40 9.91 23.30
C SER A 131 15.50 8.91 23.65
N PRO A 132 16.40 9.25 24.60
CA PRO A 132 17.41 8.30 25.09
C PRO A 132 16.77 7.04 25.68
N TYR A 133 17.47 5.92 25.54
CA TYR A 133 16.96 4.60 26.00
C TYR A 133 16.50 4.62 27.46
N ASP A 134 17.25 5.29 28.34
CA ASP A 134 16.94 5.34 29.77
C ASP A 134 15.58 5.96 30.08
N THR A 135 15.05 6.80 29.19
CA THR A 135 13.74 7.43 29.35
C THR A 135 12.62 6.60 28.76
N LEU A 136 12.93 5.51 28.07
CA LEU A 136 11.94 4.65 27.41
C LEU A 136 11.47 3.49 28.28
N GLN A 137 12.03 3.35 29.48
CA GLN A 137 11.67 2.27 30.42
C GLN A 137 10.41 2.55 31.20
#